data_2d6ec2a2f792972b227b4a9769a48ac0
#
_entry.id   2d6ec2a2f792972b227b4a9769a48ac0
#
_cell.length_a   1.000
_cell.length_b   1.000
_cell.length_c   1.000
_cell.angle_alpha   90.00
_cell.angle_beta   90.00
_cell.angle_gamma   90.00
#
_symmetry.space_group_name_H-M   'P 1'
#
loop_
_entity.id
_entity.type
_entity.pdbx_description
1 polymer ?
#
loop_
_entity_poly.entity_id
_entity_poly.type
_entity_poly.pdbx_seq_one_letter_code
_entity_poly.pdbx_strand_id
1 'polypeptide(L)'
;DATRVAFVFCVGYGAVVAVDRFTGKRIWQTQFDKAAGKGFSLSGFLDRSDPSFVSGGVGIGEGLALLGTTRGDVVALSVADGTQMWRSNVGTEIGSVPTADNGRVFAQSIDGKLTALDSQTGEELWTYNSQVPRLTLRGTSSPVVANDVVYTGFASGKVTALRAENGEPIWEQRVMLPEGRSELERIVDVDSTPLIAGGALFAVAYQGRAVGMSLRDGRPRWEKDTSSFLNMAEGYGQIYIVDEEDTIVAIDQNSGEVVWQQEAFARRKL
;
A
#
# COMPACT_ATOMS: atom_id res chain seq x y z
N ASP A 1 23.61 -8.76 15.41
CA ASP A 1 23.88 -9.26 14.04
C ASP A 1 22.72 -8.83 13.12
N ALA A 2 22.80 -7.61 12.59
CA ALA A 2 21.75 -6.95 11.80
C ALA A 2 21.50 -7.59 10.40
N THR A 3 22.06 -8.74 10.11
CA THR A 3 22.04 -9.41 8.80
C THR A 3 21.09 -10.62 8.71
N ARG A 4 20.40 -10.98 9.78
CA ARG A 4 19.35 -12.01 9.73
C ARG A 4 18.01 -11.38 9.40
N VAL A 5 17.87 -10.90 8.18
CA VAL A 5 16.60 -10.33 7.72
C VAL A 5 15.57 -11.45 7.65
N ALA A 6 14.60 -11.31 8.49
CA ALA A 6 13.43 -12.14 8.57
C ALA A 6 12.40 -11.75 7.50
N PHE A 7 11.65 -12.71 7.00
CA PHE A 7 10.35 -12.41 6.47
C PHE A 7 9.40 -12.16 7.64
N VAL A 8 8.66 -11.05 7.58
CA VAL A 8 7.63 -10.74 8.58
C VAL A 8 6.28 -10.92 7.93
N PHE A 9 5.42 -11.70 8.55
CA PHE A 9 4.08 -12.01 8.05
C PHE A 9 3.04 -11.68 9.11
N CYS A 10 1.87 -11.22 8.66
CA CYS A 10 0.67 -11.31 9.47
C CYS A 10 0.06 -12.70 9.34
N VAL A 11 -0.16 -13.32 10.50
CA VAL A 11 -0.91 -14.57 10.62
C VAL A 11 -2.26 -14.22 11.20
N GLY A 12 -3.33 -14.86 10.73
CA GLY A 12 -4.69 -14.60 11.23
C GLY A 12 -4.76 -14.48 12.76
N TYR A 13 -5.74 -13.72 13.26
CA TYR A 13 -5.94 -13.41 14.68
C TYR A 13 -4.91 -12.42 15.31
N GLY A 14 -4.42 -11.45 14.53
CA GLY A 14 -3.61 -10.35 15.08
C GLY A 14 -2.21 -10.76 15.54
N ALA A 15 -1.64 -11.81 15.00
CA ALA A 15 -0.28 -12.22 15.25
C ALA A 15 0.66 -11.77 14.11
N VAL A 16 1.83 -11.28 14.48
CA VAL A 16 2.94 -11.00 13.56
C VAL A 16 4.07 -11.96 13.86
N VAL A 17 4.61 -12.59 12.83
CA VAL A 17 5.65 -13.59 12.95
C VAL A 17 6.83 -13.19 12.08
N ALA A 18 8.02 -13.20 12.64
CA ALA A 18 9.26 -13.10 11.90
C ALA A 18 9.93 -14.48 11.77
N VAL A 19 10.36 -14.80 10.56
CA VAL A 19 11.07 -16.06 10.26
C VAL A 19 12.41 -15.76 9.59
N ASP A 20 13.40 -16.57 9.89
CA ASP A 20 14.69 -16.50 9.23
C ASP A 20 14.54 -16.86 7.74
N ARG A 21 15.03 -16.00 6.87
CA ARG A 21 14.83 -16.11 5.40
C ARG A 21 15.49 -17.35 4.78
N PHE A 22 16.51 -17.93 5.43
CA PHE A 22 17.24 -19.07 4.89
C PHE A 22 16.73 -20.39 5.45
N THR A 23 16.33 -20.41 6.72
CA THR A 23 15.96 -21.64 7.41
C THR A 23 14.44 -21.80 7.60
N GLY A 24 13.67 -20.72 7.41
CA GLY A 24 12.23 -20.66 7.70
C GLY A 24 11.90 -20.78 9.19
N LYS A 25 12.90 -20.81 10.08
CA LYS A 25 12.67 -20.91 11.52
C LYS A 25 12.13 -19.60 12.06
N ARG A 26 11.13 -19.70 12.94
CA ARG A 26 10.59 -18.53 13.64
C ARG A 26 11.64 -17.89 14.53
N ILE A 27 11.85 -16.59 14.36
CA ILE A 27 12.73 -15.76 15.19
C ILE A 27 11.94 -15.23 16.37
N TRP A 28 10.82 -14.57 16.12
CA TRP A 28 9.88 -14.07 17.13
C TRP A 28 8.45 -14.12 16.64
N GLN A 29 7.52 -13.97 17.57
CA GLN A 29 6.09 -13.84 17.32
C GLN A 29 5.51 -12.87 18.32
N THR A 30 4.78 -11.87 17.83
CA THR A 30 4.10 -10.87 18.66
C THR A 30 2.60 -10.95 18.40
N GLN A 31 1.84 -11.07 19.49
CA GLN A 31 0.39 -10.97 19.47
C GLN A 31 0.03 -9.57 19.94
N PHE A 32 -0.49 -8.73 19.04
CA PHE A 32 -0.81 -7.34 19.38
C PHE A 32 -2.28 -7.12 19.69
N ASP A 33 -3.08 -8.18 19.71
CA ASP A 33 -4.53 -8.12 19.82
C ASP A 33 -5.11 -8.64 21.13
N LYS A 34 -4.32 -8.72 22.16
CA LYS A 34 -4.90 -8.82 23.49
C LYS A 34 -5.20 -7.40 23.99
N ALA A 35 -6.50 -7.01 23.91
CA ALA A 35 -6.99 -5.90 24.69
C ALA A 35 -6.46 -6.04 26.12
N ALA A 36 -5.60 -5.13 26.56
CA ALA A 36 -5.05 -5.13 27.91
C ALA A 36 -6.21 -5.06 28.89
N GLY A 37 -6.48 -6.18 29.58
CA GLY A 37 -7.30 -6.19 30.77
C GLY A 37 -8.81 -6.28 30.57
N LYS A 38 -9.32 -7.46 30.24
CA LYS A 38 -10.60 -7.93 30.82
C LYS A 38 -10.53 -9.45 30.97
N GLY A 39 -10.82 -9.89 32.19
CA GLY A 39 -10.87 -11.30 32.55
C GLY A 39 -11.82 -12.08 31.67
N PHE A 40 -11.64 -13.39 31.71
CA PHE A 40 -12.41 -14.42 31.02
C PHE A 40 -13.92 -14.06 31.01
N SER A 41 -14.42 -13.57 29.88
CA SER A 41 -15.84 -13.28 29.68
C SER A 41 -16.36 -14.23 28.61
N LEU A 42 -17.39 -15.01 28.96
CA LEU A 42 -18.10 -15.89 28.02
C LEU A 42 -18.73 -15.13 26.84
N SER A 43 -18.90 -13.80 26.96
CA SER A 43 -19.41 -12.95 25.88
C SER A 43 -18.41 -12.74 24.72
N GLY A 44 -17.11 -12.94 24.96
CA GLY A 44 -16.08 -12.81 23.93
C GLY A 44 -16.14 -13.94 22.87
N PHE A 45 -16.85 -15.03 23.13
CA PHE A 45 -17.01 -16.12 22.16
C PHE A 45 -18.12 -15.86 21.11
N LEU A 46 -19.00 -14.89 21.39
CA LEU A 46 -20.11 -14.51 20.49
C LEU A 46 -19.90 -13.15 19.83
N ASP A 47 -18.89 -12.40 20.24
CA ASP A 47 -18.59 -11.10 19.65
C ASP A 47 -17.67 -11.28 18.45
N ARG A 48 -18.28 -11.48 17.28
CA ARG A 48 -17.62 -11.52 15.96
C ARG A 48 -17.09 -10.15 15.52
N SER A 49 -17.17 -9.16 16.38
CA SER A 49 -16.65 -7.80 16.17
C SER A 49 -15.30 -7.63 16.85
N ASP A 50 -14.36 -8.57 16.68
CA ASP A 50 -12.98 -8.31 17.07
C ASP A 50 -12.27 -7.56 15.94
N PRO A 51 -12.06 -6.24 16.13
CA PRO A 51 -11.79 -5.32 15.04
C PRO A 51 -10.30 -5.02 14.84
N SER A 52 -9.42 -5.86 15.31
CA SER A 52 -7.99 -5.67 15.17
C SER A 52 -7.37 -6.53 14.07
N PHE A 53 -8.02 -6.58 12.91
CA PHE A 53 -7.39 -7.16 11.74
C PHE A 53 -6.37 -6.18 11.14
N VAL A 54 -5.20 -6.71 10.78
CA VAL A 54 -4.28 -6.01 9.90
C VAL A 54 -4.93 -5.92 8.53
N SER A 55 -5.19 -4.72 8.06
CA SER A 55 -5.88 -4.49 6.79
C SER A 55 -4.91 -4.23 5.64
N GLY A 56 -3.77 -3.58 5.91
CA GLY A 56 -2.85 -3.11 4.88
C GLY A 56 -1.63 -4.00 4.61
N GLY A 57 -1.39 -5.04 5.40
CA GLY A 57 -0.16 -5.83 5.30
C GLY A 57 0.99 -5.30 6.18
N VAL A 58 2.20 -5.83 5.98
CA VAL A 58 3.38 -5.48 6.80
C VAL A 58 4.38 -4.70 5.96
N GLY A 59 4.66 -3.47 6.36
CA GLY A 59 5.79 -2.67 5.86
C GLY A 59 7.05 -2.91 6.69
N ILE A 60 8.21 -2.85 6.07
CA ILE A 60 9.50 -2.94 6.77
C ILE A 60 10.37 -1.77 6.34
N GLY A 61 10.89 -1.04 7.32
CA GLY A 61 11.83 0.04 7.10
C GLY A 61 12.38 0.56 8.41
N GLU A 62 13.59 1.08 8.43
CA GLU A 62 14.25 1.71 9.59
C GLU A 62 14.29 0.84 10.86
N GLY A 63 14.39 -0.48 10.71
CA GLY A 63 14.36 -1.42 11.82
C GLY A 63 12.96 -1.68 12.40
N LEU A 64 11.91 -1.16 11.78
CA LEU A 64 10.52 -1.31 12.17
C LEU A 64 9.78 -2.28 11.24
N ALA A 65 8.89 -3.08 11.83
CA ALA A 65 7.80 -3.76 11.13
C ALA A 65 6.50 -2.99 11.42
N LEU A 66 5.91 -2.47 10.37
CA LEU A 66 4.79 -1.52 10.42
C LEU A 66 3.50 -2.19 9.97
N LEU A 67 2.42 -1.93 10.67
CA LEU A 67 1.14 -2.55 10.46
C LEU A 67 0.03 -1.49 10.45
N GLY A 68 -0.87 -1.59 9.50
CA GLY A 68 -2.13 -0.84 9.51
C GLY A 68 -3.28 -1.72 9.99
N THR A 69 -4.20 -1.17 10.78
CA THR A 69 -5.34 -1.93 11.31
C THR A 69 -6.67 -1.38 10.82
N THR A 70 -7.71 -2.20 10.89
CA THR A 70 -9.09 -1.81 10.58
C THR A 70 -9.65 -0.75 11.55
N ARG A 71 -9.03 -0.55 12.71
CA ARG A 71 -9.38 0.51 13.68
C ARG A 71 -8.68 1.84 13.44
N GLY A 72 -7.83 1.92 12.42
CA GLY A 72 -7.05 3.11 12.13
C GLY A 72 -5.77 3.24 12.97
N ASP A 73 -5.32 2.15 13.58
CA ASP A 73 -4.03 2.18 14.25
C ASP A 73 -2.90 1.85 13.29
N VAL A 74 -1.83 2.60 13.36
CA VAL A 74 -0.52 2.25 12.85
C VAL A 74 0.29 1.73 14.02
N VAL A 75 0.80 0.51 13.90
CA VAL A 75 1.59 -0.15 14.94
C VAL A 75 3.00 -0.38 14.43
N ALA A 76 4.00 0.02 15.19
CA ALA A 76 5.40 -0.24 14.93
C ALA A 76 5.97 -1.27 15.91
N LEU A 77 6.53 -2.33 15.35
CA LEU A 77 7.26 -3.36 16.10
C LEU A 77 8.73 -3.30 15.72
N SER A 78 9.60 -3.59 16.67
CA SER A 78 11.03 -3.79 16.40
C SER A 78 11.23 -5.03 15.53
N VAL A 79 11.91 -4.91 14.40
CA VAL A 79 12.26 -6.06 13.53
C VAL A 79 13.16 -7.05 14.27
N ALA A 80 13.95 -6.60 15.24
CA ALA A 80 14.93 -7.43 15.93
C ALA A 80 14.27 -8.49 16.84
N ASP A 81 13.23 -8.12 17.56
CA ASP A 81 12.64 -8.94 18.63
C ASP A 81 11.11 -8.93 18.69
N GLY A 82 10.44 -8.13 17.82
CA GLY A 82 8.99 -8.02 17.75
C GLY A 82 8.36 -7.21 18.90
N THR A 83 9.15 -6.48 19.70
CA THR A 83 8.59 -5.60 20.74
C THR A 83 7.85 -4.43 20.10
N GLN A 84 6.69 -4.07 20.67
CA GLN A 84 5.96 -2.89 20.23
C GLN A 84 6.70 -1.63 20.66
N MET A 85 7.10 -0.82 19.67
CA MET A 85 7.76 0.46 19.90
C MET A 85 6.75 1.55 20.19
N TRP A 86 5.73 1.66 19.33
CA TRP A 86 4.64 2.61 19.50
C TRP A 86 3.37 2.14 18.76
N ARG A 87 2.25 2.81 19.06
CA ARG A 87 0.96 2.64 18.39
C ARG A 87 0.29 3.99 18.32
N SER A 88 -0.15 4.40 17.13
CA SER A 88 -0.80 5.68 16.86
C SER A 88 -2.10 5.46 16.12
N ASN A 89 -3.16 6.14 16.53
CA ASN A 89 -4.45 6.06 15.86
C ASN A 89 -4.63 7.29 14.95
N VAL A 90 -4.84 7.05 13.65
CA VAL A 90 -5.01 8.11 12.64
C VAL A 90 -6.48 8.29 12.22
N GLY A 91 -7.40 7.64 12.91
CA GLY A 91 -8.84 7.86 12.79
C GLY A 91 -9.61 6.77 12.10
N THR A 92 -9.27 6.41 10.86
CA THR A 92 -10.00 5.40 10.08
C THR A 92 -9.09 4.26 9.63
N GLU A 93 -9.70 3.17 9.14
CA GLU A 93 -8.99 1.98 8.66
C GLU A 93 -7.79 2.31 7.78
N ILE A 94 -6.64 1.69 8.07
CA ILE A 94 -5.43 1.79 7.27
C ILE A 94 -5.42 0.63 6.27
N GLY A 95 -5.80 0.91 5.04
CA GLY A 95 -5.82 -0.08 3.96
C GLY A 95 -4.48 -0.27 3.27
N SER A 96 -3.54 0.68 3.41
CA SER A 96 -2.21 0.63 2.81
C SER A 96 -1.22 -0.17 3.65
N VAL A 97 -0.17 -0.67 3.01
CA VAL A 97 1.06 -1.08 3.70
C VAL A 97 1.80 0.19 4.12
N PRO A 98 2.01 0.45 5.44
CA PRO A 98 2.76 1.63 5.86
C PRO A 98 4.23 1.53 5.43
N THR A 99 4.83 2.65 5.04
CA THR A 99 6.21 2.73 4.55
C THR A 99 7.02 3.64 5.44
N ALA A 100 8.23 3.23 5.82
CA ALA A 100 9.18 4.05 6.58
C ALA A 100 10.33 4.52 5.72
N ASP A 101 10.65 5.80 5.81
CA ASP A 101 11.81 6.42 5.16
C ASP A 101 12.24 7.70 5.90
N ASN A 102 13.55 7.87 6.10
CA ASN A 102 14.19 9.07 6.62
C ASN A 102 13.52 9.66 7.88
N GLY A 103 13.29 8.81 8.90
CA GLY A 103 12.73 9.19 10.20
C GLY A 103 11.20 9.37 10.19
N ARG A 104 10.52 8.98 9.12
CA ARG A 104 9.05 9.11 8.97
C ARG A 104 8.40 7.80 8.59
N VAL A 105 7.15 7.63 9.02
CA VAL A 105 6.27 6.54 8.62
C VAL A 105 5.06 7.13 7.91
N PHE A 106 4.76 6.63 6.72
CA PHE A 106 3.64 7.08 5.90
C PHE A 106 2.59 5.98 5.86
N ALA A 107 1.35 6.33 6.19
CA ALA A 107 0.21 5.41 6.17
C ALA A 107 -0.99 6.07 5.50
N GLN A 108 -1.63 5.36 4.57
CA GLN A 108 -2.83 5.84 3.89
C GLN A 108 -4.07 5.12 4.42
N SER A 109 -5.08 5.90 4.78
CA SER A 109 -6.36 5.38 5.25
C SER A 109 -7.40 5.38 4.13
N ILE A 110 -8.44 4.54 4.30
CA ILE A 110 -9.50 4.35 3.30
C ILE A 110 -10.34 5.60 3.03
N ASP A 111 -10.30 6.59 3.91
CA ASP A 111 -10.97 7.88 3.73
C ASP A 111 -10.15 8.89 2.90
N GLY A 112 -9.06 8.43 2.26
CA GLY A 112 -8.23 9.24 1.37
C GLY A 112 -7.25 10.16 2.06
N LYS A 113 -6.89 9.87 3.32
CA LYS A 113 -5.84 10.60 4.03
C LYS A 113 -4.51 9.86 3.92
N LEU A 114 -3.44 10.59 3.67
CA LEU A 114 -2.08 10.15 3.89
C LEU A 114 -1.53 10.85 5.12
N THR A 115 -1.16 10.09 6.13
CA THR A 115 -0.60 10.62 7.38
C THR A 115 0.87 10.26 7.49
N ALA A 116 1.70 11.23 7.84
CA ALA A 116 3.09 11.02 8.22
C ALA A 116 3.22 11.05 9.74
N LEU A 117 3.90 10.05 10.27
CA LEU A 117 4.21 9.89 11.69
C LEU A 117 5.73 9.92 11.88
N ASP A 118 6.19 10.38 13.03
CA ASP A 118 7.58 10.22 13.44
C ASP A 118 7.91 8.73 13.64
N SER A 119 8.99 8.23 13.05
CA SER A 119 9.31 6.81 13.08
C SER A 119 9.71 6.30 14.47
N GLN A 120 10.16 7.17 15.39
CA GLN A 120 10.58 6.80 16.72
C GLN A 120 9.46 6.87 17.76
N THR A 121 8.57 7.87 17.63
CA THR A 121 7.54 8.17 18.63
C THR A 121 6.14 7.80 18.18
N GLY A 122 5.89 7.74 16.86
CA GLY A 122 4.56 7.58 16.29
C GLY A 122 3.72 8.85 16.35
N GLU A 123 4.26 10.00 16.73
CA GLU A 123 3.55 11.28 16.73
C GLU A 123 3.23 11.71 15.30
N GLU A 124 2.03 12.28 15.08
CA GLU A 124 1.63 12.82 13.79
C GLU A 124 2.46 14.07 13.46
N LEU A 125 3.10 14.04 12.29
CA LEU A 125 3.88 15.16 11.76
C LEU A 125 3.02 16.03 10.84
N TRP A 126 2.29 15.39 9.93
CA TRP A 126 1.37 16.06 9.01
C TRP A 126 0.36 15.07 8.42
N THR A 127 -0.73 15.60 7.88
CA THR A 127 -1.76 14.85 7.15
C THR A 127 -2.15 15.58 5.87
N TYR A 128 -2.15 14.84 4.75
CA TYR A 128 -2.69 15.27 3.47
C TYR A 128 -4.04 14.60 3.23
N ASN A 129 -5.05 15.38 2.79
CA ASN A 129 -6.40 14.89 2.52
C ASN A 129 -6.69 14.94 1.02
N SER A 130 -6.96 13.79 0.40
CA SER A 130 -7.51 13.72 -0.96
C SER A 130 -9.02 13.59 -0.92
N GLN A 131 -9.67 14.10 -1.97
CA GLN A 131 -11.11 13.90 -2.12
C GLN A 131 -11.41 12.45 -2.48
N VAL A 132 -12.27 11.80 -1.72
CA VAL A 132 -12.72 10.42 -1.98
C VAL A 132 -14.08 10.46 -2.68
N PRO A 133 -14.26 9.74 -3.79
CA PRO A 133 -15.57 9.55 -4.41
C PRO A 133 -16.55 8.85 -3.47
N ARG A 134 -17.86 8.96 -3.74
CA ARG A 134 -18.90 8.30 -2.92
C ARG A 134 -18.85 6.78 -2.98
N LEU A 135 -18.36 6.24 -4.10
CA LEU A 135 -18.13 4.80 -4.30
C LEU A 135 -16.67 4.57 -4.67
N THR A 136 -16.02 3.63 -3.97
CA THR A 136 -14.66 3.18 -4.20
C THR A 136 -14.60 1.66 -4.02
N LEU A 137 -13.54 1.02 -4.50
CA LEU A 137 -13.29 -0.40 -4.28
C LEU A 137 -12.82 -0.72 -2.84
N ARG A 138 -12.68 0.29 -1.96
CA ARG A 138 -12.05 0.18 -0.63
C ARG A 138 -10.57 -0.24 -0.67
N GLY A 139 -9.97 -0.27 -1.84
CA GLY A 139 -8.54 -0.40 -1.98
C GLY A 139 -7.83 0.88 -1.54
N THR A 140 -6.60 0.76 -1.16
CA THR A 140 -5.72 1.89 -0.85
C THR A 140 -4.32 1.59 -1.35
N SER A 141 -3.83 2.50 -2.15
CA SER A 141 -2.45 2.48 -2.62
C SER A 141 -1.48 2.57 -1.45
N SER A 142 -0.43 1.77 -1.47
CA SER A 142 0.65 1.93 -0.49
C SER A 142 1.59 3.06 -0.91
N PRO A 143 1.95 3.98 0.00
CA PRO A 143 2.85 5.07 -0.34
C PRO A 143 4.27 4.56 -0.63
N VAL A 144 4.92 5.15 -1.62
CA VAL A 144 6.32 4.85 -1.99
C VAL A 144 7.14 6.13 -1.85
N VAL A 145 8.33 6.03 -1.28
CA VAL A 145 9.20 7.18 -1.05
C VAL A 145 10.46 7.08 -1.90
N ALA A 146 10.81 8.18 -2.55
CA ALA A 146 12.08 8.33 -3.25
C ALA A 146 12.50 9.80 -3.28
N ASN A 147 13.77 10.07 -2.94
CA ASN A 147 14.35 11.41 -2.95
C ASN A 147 13.54 12.46 -2.16
N ASP A 148 13.15 12.12 -0.93
CA ASP A 148 12.32 12.95 -0.04
C ASP A 148 10.94 13.34 -0.61
N VAL A 149 10.43 12.53 -1.54
CA VAL A 149 9.08 12.67 -2.12
C VAL A 149 8.29 11.39 -1.90
N VAL A 150 7.06 11.55 -1.39
CA VAL A 150 6.10 10.46 -1.22
C VAL A 150 5.16 10.44 -2.43
N TYR A 151 5.05 9.29 -3.06
CA TYR A 151 4.14 9.05 -4.18
C TYR A 151 3.06 8.07 -3.74
N THR A 152 1.81 8.39 -4.01
CA THR A 152 0.68 7.49 -3.69
C THR A 152 -0.49 7.69 -4.65
N GLY A 153 -1.25 6.63 -4.88
CA GLY A 153 -2.50 6.65 -5.63
C GLY A 153 -3.69 6.93 -4.71
N PHE A 154 -4.76 7.46 -5.29
CA PHE A 154 -6.02 7.72 -4.59
C PHE A 154 -7.21 7.21 -5.37
N ALA A 155 -8.29 6.90 -4.65
CA ALA A 155 -9.58 6.48 -5.18
C ALA A 155 -10.26 7.53 -6.11
N SER A 156 -9.65 8.68 -6.27
CA SER A 156 -10.07 9.71 -7.24
C SER A 156 -9.48 9.52 -8.65
N GLY A 157 -8.75 8.42 -8.90
CA GLY A 157 -8.03 8.18 -10.15
C GLY A 157 -6.79 9.07 -10.31
N LYS A 158 -6.26 9.58 -9.20
CA LYS A 158 -5.07 10.44 -9.19
C LYS A 158 -3.88 9.76 -8.54
N VAL A 159 -2.70 10.10 -9.01
CA VAL A 159 -1.42 9.90 -8.32
C VAL A 159 -0.92 11.25 -7.87
N THR A 160 -0.45 11.33 -6.65
CA THR A 160 0.05 12.58 -6.06
C THR A 160 1.48 12.38 -5.56
N ALA A 161 2.33 13.37 -5.80
CA ALA A 161 3.65 13.48 -5.22
C ALA A 161 3.65 14.58 -4.15
N LEU A 162 4.06 14.23 -2.95
CA LEU A 162 4.10 15.13 -1.79
C LEU A 162 5.52 15.25 -1.25
N ARG A 163 5.88 16.40 -0.72
CA ARG A 163 7.11 16.52 0.06
C ARG A 163 7.03 15.66 1.31
N ALA A 164 8.00 14.78 1.51
CA ALA A 164 8.01 13.89 2.68
C ALA A 164 8.11 14.68 4.00
N GLU A 165 8.71 15.87 3.98
CA GLU A 165 8.94 16.70 5.16
C GLU A 165 7.64 17.28 5.74
N ASN A 166 6.74 17.80 4.88
CA ASN A 166 5.61 18.63 5.33
C ASN A 166 4.27 18.31 4.65
N GLY A 167 4.23 17.33 3.74
CA GLY A 167 3.01 16.91 3.03
C GLY A 167 2.53 17.90 1.96
N GLU A 168 3.32 18.92 1.60
CA GLU A 168 2.95 19.84 0.52
C GLU A 168 2.94 19.12 -0.83
N PRO A 169 1.88 19.29 -1.65
CA PRO A 169 1.83 18.69 -2.97
C PRO A 169 2.84 19.35 -3.91
N ILE A 170 3.66 18.52 -4.56
CA ILE A 170 4.58 18.91 -5.62
C ILE A 170 3.87 18.89 -6.95
N TRP A 171 3.15 17.80 -7.21
CA TRP A 171 2.27 17.63 -8.37
C TRP A 171 1.18 16.60 -8.10
N GLU A 172 0.08 16.73 -8.84
CA GLU A 172 -0.99 15.74 -8.94
C GLU A 172 -1.20 15.41 -10.41
N GLN A 173 -1.22 14.11 -10.73
CA GLN A 173 -1.51 13.62 -12.08
C GLN A 173 -2.73 12.71 -12.03
N ARG A 174 -3.69 12.99 -12.90
CA ARG A 174 -4.84 12.12 -13.08
C ARG A 174 -4.48 11.01 -14.06
N VAL A 175 -4.63 9.76 -13.62
CA VAL A 175 -4.39 8.58 -14.45
C VAL A 175 -5.58 8.32 -15.36
N MET A 176 -6.80 8.46 -14.83
CA MET A 176 -8.04 8.29 -15.61
C MET A 176 -9.12 9.25 -15.13
N LEU A 177 -9.96 9.71 -16.04
CA LEU A 177 -11.20 10.41 -15.72
C LEU A 177 -12.31 9.38 -15.49
N PRO A 178 -13.15 9.55 -14.45
CA PRO A 178 -14.34 8.74 -14.29
C PRO A 178 -15.27 8.90 -15.51
N GLU A 179 -15.43 7.84 -16.28
CA GLU A 179 -16.29 7.79 -17.45
C GLU A 179 -17.42 6.78 -17.21
N GLY A 180 -18.63 7.05 -17.74
CA GLY A 180 -19.76 6.14 -17.63
C GLY A 180 -21.06 6.84 -17.25
N ARG A 181 -22.17 6.10 -17.36
CA ARG A 181 -23.54 6.59 -17.08
C ARG A 181 -24.01 6.26 -15.67
N SER A 182 -23.45 5.22 -15.06
CA SER A 182 -23.76 4.79 -13.70
C SER A 182 -22.62 5.14 -12.73
N GLU A 183 -22.92 5.19 -11.45
CA GLU A 183 -21.90 5.39 -10.39
C GLU A 183 -20.87 4.25 -10.40
N LEU A 184 -21.26 3.01 -10.74
CA LEU A 184 -20.36 1.86 -10.81
C LEU A 184 -19.39 1.96 -12.00
N GLU A 185 -19.84 2.47 -13.15
CA GLU A 185 -18.96 2.68 -14.31
C GLU A 185 -17.97 3.82 -14.09
N ARG A 186 -18.21 4.68 -13.10
CA ARG A 186 -17.36 5.82 -12.74
C ARG A 186 -16.33 5.53 -11.67
N ILE A 187 -16.27 4.28 -11.18
CA ILE A 187 -15.21 3.91 -10.23
C ILE A 187 -13.89 3.85 -10.99
N VAL A 188 -12.97 4.74 -10.64
CA VAL A 188 -11.61 4.79 -11.18
C VAL A 188 -10.66 4.95 -10.01
N ASP A 189 -10.16 3.82 -9.52
CA ASP A 189 -9.31 3.79 -8.34
C ASP A 189 -7.87 3.48 -8.73
N VAL A 190 -6.90 4.24 -8.20
CA VAL A 190 -5.48 3.90 -8.24
C VAL A 190 -5.12 3.22 -6.91
N ASP A 191 -5.52 1.96 -6.80
CA ASP A 191 -5.29 1.14 -5.60
C ASP A 191 -3.94 0.45 -5.61
N SER A 192 -3.38 0.23 -6.81
CA SER A 192 -2.06 -0.34 -6.93
C SER A 192 -0.99 0.57 -6.33
N THR A 193 0.00 -0.04 -5.68
CA THR A 193 1.19 0.67 -5.22
C THR A 193 1.93 1.26 -6.43
N PRO A 194 2.23 2.58 -6.47
CA PRO A 194 3.05 3.15 -7.51
C PRO A 194 4.40 2.47 -7.57
N LEU A 195 4.89 2.19 -8.77
CA LEU A 195 6.16 1.53 -8.99
C LEU A 195 7.18 2.54 -9.51
N ILE A 196 8.35 2.59 -8.88
CA ILE A 196 9.45 3.45 -9.32
C ILE A 196 10.54 2.58 -9.92
N ALA A 197 10.80 2.76 -11.20
CA ALA A 197 11.86 2.05 -11.92
C ALA A 197 12.44 2.92 -13.05
N GLY A 198 13.72 2.78 -13.36
CA GLY A 198 14.36 3.49 -14.48
C GLY A 198 14.21 5.02 -14.45
N GLY A 199 14.04 5.63 -13.27
CA GLY A 199 13.82 7.08 -13.13
C GLY A 199 12.43 7.55 -13.58
N ALA A 200 11.46 6.66 -13.62
CA ALA A 200 10.06 6.94 -13.91
C ALA A 200 9.16 6.37 -12.80
N LEU A 201 7.95 6.90 -12.72
CA LEU A 201 6.86 6.40 -11.89
C LEU A 201 5.84 5.71 -12.80
N PHE A 202 5.38 4.54 -12.38
CA PHE A 202 4.34 3.78 -13.06
C PHE A 202 3.14 3.63 -12.13
N ALA A 203 1.96 3.80 -12.68
CA ALA A 203 0.69 3.60 -11.99
C ALA A 203 -0.31 2.91 -12.93
N VAL A 204 -1.17 2.10 -12.36
CA VAL A 204 -2.29 1.50 -13.08
C VAL A 204 -3.58 1.76 -12.29
N ALA A 205 -4.65 2.09 -13.00
CA ALA A 205 -5.96 2.31 -12.41
C ALA A 205 -6.93 1.19 -12.78
N TYR A 206 -7.81 0.87 -11.84
CA TYR A 206 -8.98 0.03 -12.10
C TYR A 206 -9.94 0.76 -13.04
N GLN A 207 -10.54 0.04 -14.01
CA GLN A 207 -11.36 0.59 -15.10
C GLN A 207 -10.68 1.76 -15.84
N GLY A 208 -9.34 1.73 -15.92
CA GLY A 208 -8.56 2.83 -16.41
C GLY A 208 -7.44 2.41 -17.33
N ARG A 209 -6.25 2.92 -17.05
CA ARG A 209 -5.06 2.70 -17.86
C ARG A 209 -3.82 2.57 -17.00
N ALA A 210 -2.76 2.01 -17.57
CA ALA A 210 -1.42 2.14 -17.04
C ALA A 210 -0.74 3.38 -17.62
N VAL A 211 0.03 4.08 -16.80
CA VAL A 211 0.73 5.30 -17.16
C VAL A 211 2.16 5.24 -16.65
N GLY A 212 3.12 5.50 -17.54
CA GLY A 212 4.50 5.80 -17.17
C GLY A 212 4.69 7.31 -17.14
N MET A 213 5.19 7.87 -16.04
CA MET A 213 5.26 9.31 -15.84
C MET A 213 6.60 9.76 -15.25
N SER A 214 6.88 11.02 -15.41
CA SER A 214 8.07 11.67 -14.85
C SER A 214 7.93 11.83 -13.35
N LEU A 215 8.94 11.38 -12.57
CA LEU A 215 8.99 11.60 -11.13
C LEU A 215 8.98 13.09 -10.74
N ARG A 216 9.55 13.95 -11.58
CA ARG A 216 9.76 15.36 -11.25
C ARG A 216 8.49 16.21 -11.29
N ASP A 217 7.63 15.95 -12.31
CA ASP A 217 6.50 16.82 -12.61
C ASP A 217 5.20 16.05 -12.95
N GLY A 218 5.21 14.73 -12.82
CA GLY A 218 4.05 13.88 -13.06
C GLY A 218 3.60 13.78 -14.52
N ARG A 219 4.33 14.39 -15.47
CA ARG A 219 3.95 14.38 -16.88
C ARG A 219 4.00 12.96 -17.44
N PRO A 220 2.90 12.49 -18.09
CA PRO A 220 2.91 11.20 -18.76
C PRO A 220 3.98 11.14 -19.85
N ARG A 221 4.72 10.05 -19.87
CA ARG A 221 5.64 9.69 -20.96
C ARG A 221 4.92 8.80 -21.97
N TRP A 222 4.08 7.91 -21.46
CA TRP A 222 3.22 7.03 -22.23
C TRP A 222 1.98 6.65 -21.41
N GLU A 223 0.95 6.26 -22.11
CA GLU A 223 -0.31 5.75 -21.56
C GLU A 223 -0.70 4.49 -22.32
N LYS A 224 -1.24 3.49 -21.62
CA LYS A 224 -1.66 2.20 -22.19
C LYS A 224 -3.01 1.82 -21.62
N ASP A 225 -3.97 1.56 -22.48
CA ASP A 225 -5.27 1.05 -22.06
C ASP A 225 -5.09 -0.38 -21.53
N THR A 226 -5.16 -0.51 -20.22
CA THR A 226 -5.13 -1.76 -19.46
C THR A 226 -5.59 -1.45 -18.04
N SER A 227 -6.44 -2.29 -17.50
CA SER A 227 -7.05 -2.10 -16.18
C SER A 227 -6.51 -3.12 -15.21
N SER A 228 -6.14 -2.67 -14.02
CA SER A 228 -5.72 -3.57 -12.94
C SER A 228 -5.93 -2.89 -11.59
N PHE A 229 -6.25 -3.70 -10.59
CA PHE A 229 -6.23 -3.33 -9.17
C PHE A 229 -5.06 -3.99 -8.42
N LEU A 230 -4.27 -4.82 -9.10
CA LEU A 230 -3.13 -5.50 -8.53
C LEU A 230 -1.86 -4.65 -8.62
N ASN A 231 -0.91 -4.94 -7.73
CA ASN A 231 0.40 -4.31 -7.79
C ASN A 231 1.17 -4.75 -9.02
N MET A 232 1.92 -3.81 -9.59
CA MET A 232 2.83 -4.05 -10.69
C MET A 232 4.16 -4.63 -10.19
N ALA A 233 4.87 -5.29 -11.07
CA ALA A 233 6.26 -5.71 -10.85
C ALA A 233 7.15 -5.16 -11.97
N GLU A 234 8.46 -5.07 -11.71
CA GLU A 234 9.44 -4.64 -12.71
C GLU A 234 10.58 -5.67 -12.87
N GLY A 235 11.16 -5.72 -14.02
CA GLY A 235 12.33 -6.52 -14.31
C GLY A 235 12.70 -6.47 -15.79
N TYR A 236 13.98 -6.56 -16.08
CA TYR A 236 14.50 -6.56 -17.46
C TYR A 236 14.05 -5.37 -18.32
N GLY A 237 13.81 -4.20 -17.69
CA GLY A 237 13.33 -3.01 -18.40
C GLY A 237 11.86 -3.07 -18.80
N GLN A 238 11.09 -3.97 -18.21
CA GLN A 238 9.67 -4.17 -18.45
C GLN A 238 8.87 -3.98 -17.17
N ILE A 239 7.63 -3.54 -17.32
CA ILE A 239 6.62 -3.48 -16.27
C ILE A 239 5.62 -4.60 -16.51
N TYR A 240 5.36 -5.39 -15.48
CA TYR A 240 4.42 -6.51 -15.54
C TYR A 240 3.12 -6.13 -14.83
N ILE A 241 2.02 -6.28 -15.54
CA ILE A 241 0.67 -6.00 -15.06
C ILE A 241 -0.17 -7.27 -15.23
N VAL A 242 -0.97 -7.62 -14.24
CA VAL A 242 -2.03 -8.62 -14.38
C VAL A 242 -3.33 -7.84 -14.57
N ASP A 243 -3.95 -7.99 -15.73
CA ASP A 243 -5.20 -7.29 -16.04
C ASP A 243 -6.44 -7.98 -15.45
N GLU A 244 -7.60 -7.38 -15.64
CA GLU A 244 -8.89 -7.90 -15.14
C GLU A 244 -9.31 -9.25 -15.75
N GLU A 245 -8.67 -9.66 -16.85
CA GLU A 245 -8.91 -10.93 -17.52
C GLU A 245 -7.91 -12.01 -17.09
N ASP A 246 -7.14 -11.77 -16.02
CA ASP A 246 -6.05 -12.61 -15.53
C ASP A 246 -4.93 -12.83 -16.57
N THR A 247 -4.76 -11.89 -17.50
CA THR A 247 -3.66 -11.88 -18.47
C THR A 247 -2.47 -11.14 -17.90
N ILE A 248 -1.29 -11.74 -17.99
CA ILE A 248 -0.04 -11.04 -17.67
C ILE A 248 0.39 -10.27 -18.90
N VAL A 249 0.52 -8.96 -18.78
CA VAL A 249 0.98 -8.05 -19.82
C VAL A 249 2.35 -7.52 -19.43
N ALA A 250 3.36 -7.72 -20.28
CA ALA A 250 4.67 -7.11 -20.13
C ALA A 250 4.78 -5.91 -21.07
N ILE A 251 5.09 -4.77 -20.52
CA ILE A 251 5.17 -3.47 -21.19
C ILE A 251 6.59 -2.95 -21.07
N ASP A 252 7.19 -2.48 -22.18
CA ASP A 252 8.48 -1.79 -22.13
C ASP A 252 8.36 -0.51 -21.31
N GLN A 253 9.21 -0.36 -20.31
CA GLN A 253 9.13 0.73 -19.35
C GLN A 253 9.31 2.13 -19.95
N ASN A 254 9.97 2.26 -21.11
CA ASN A 254 10.27 3.54 -21.73
C ASN A 254 9.24 3.96 -22.77
N SER A 255 8.76 3.00 -23.58
CA SER A 255 7.85 3.27 -24.69
C SER A 255 6.37 3.03 -24.38
N GLY A 256 6.07 2.20 -23.38
CA GLY A 256 4.68 1.75 -23.11
C GLY A 256 4.18 0.70 -24.11
N GLU A 257 5.03 0.18 -24.97
CA GLU A 257 4.65 -0.86 -25.93
C GLU A 257 4.58 -2.24 -25.27
N VAL A 258 3.61 -3.04 -25.67
CA VAL A 258 3.50 -4.42 -25.20
C VAL A 258 4.60 -5.27 -25.82
N VAL A 259 5.44 -5.86 -24.97
CA VAL A 259 6.50 -6.75 -25.40
C VAL A 259 5.98 -8.17 -25.59
N TRP A 260 5.16 -8.65 -24.66
CA TRP A 260 4.46 -9.93 -24.73
C TRP A 260 3.24 -9.95 -23.79
N GLN A 261 2.35 -10.90 -24.05
CA GLN A 261 1.19 -11.20 -23.22
C GLN A 261 1.10 -12.70 -22.96
N GLN A 262 0.59 -13.07 -21.77
CA GLN A 262 0.41 -14.45 -21.36
C GLN A 262 -0.99 -14.66 -20.79
N GLU A 263 -1.83 -15.40 -21.52
CA GLU A 263 -3.22 -15.69 -21.18
C GLU A 263 -3.40 -17.03 -20.44
N ALA A 264 -2.33 -17.70 -20.03
CA ALA A 264 -2.41 -19.04 -19.45
C ALA A 264 -3.26 -19.13 -18.18
N PHE A 265 -3.47 -18.00 -17.50
CA PHE A 265 -4.28 -17.90 -16.29
C PHE A 265 -5.73 -17.47 -16.57
N ALA A 266 -5.99 -16.74 -17.65
CA ALA A 266 -7.30 -16.20 -18.03
C ALA A 266 -8.41 -17.26 -18.23
N ARG A 267 -8.06 -18.51 -18.37
CA ARG A 267 -9.02 -19.62 -18.63
C ARG A 267 -9.19 -20.58 -17.46
N ARG A 268 -8.49 -20.37 -16.37
CA ARG A 268 -8.64 -21.18 -15.16
C ARG A 268 -9.71 -20.55 -14.28
N LYS A 269 -10.96 -21.00 -14.41
CA LYS A 269 -11.96 -20.78 -13.37
C LYS A 269 -11.45 -21.50 -12.11
N LEU A 270 -10.76 -20.75 -11.25
CA LEU A 270 -10.39 -21.16 -9.90
C LEU A 270 -11.57 -20.93 -8.97
#